data_854747597dca97b0cb274aae40571dd1
#
_entry.id   854747597dca97b0cb274aae40571dd1
#
_cell.length_a   1.000
_cell.length_b   1.000
_cell.length_c   1.000
_cell.angle_alpha   90.00
_cell.angle_beta   90.00
_cell.angle_gamma   90.00
#
_symmetry.space_group_name_H-M   'P 1'
#
loop_
_entity.id
_entity.type
_entity.pdbx_description
1 polymer ?
#
loop_
_entity_poly.entity_id
_entity_poly.type
_entity_poly.pdbx_seq_one_letter_code
_entity_poly.pdbx_strand_id
1 'polypeptide(L)'
;IGNQRTRLLCCEEMTFPNDSGYKRFYSPLFSARLCTNMALYALSKFDAPERLTVGIYDPDAQCTDLVSFVLKYTGNVCIITDNEDVFYDELNTIAEETGACAVVTHHREQLSNCDLVIAPFEIEENLPVRNDAVILTNGRPKENIKGFVYFRYCFKMPNGFALLRPEGLSEEYFCSALYTLGSQYELGSIVPDLCRN
;
A
#
# COMPACT_ATOMS: atom_id res chain seq x y z
N ILE A 1 23.94 4.26 25.70
CA ILE A 1 23.86 4.20 24.22
C ILE A 1 22.97 3.02 23.92
N GLY A 2 21.74 3.34 23.53
CA GLY A 2 20.67 2.35 23.44
C GLY A 2 20.94 1.25 22.44
N ASN A 3 20.36 0.08 22.69
CA ASN A 3 20.35 -1.15 21.93
C ASN A 3 19.80 -1.01 20.48
N GLN A 4 20.36 -0.12 19.69
CA GLN A 4 20.02 -0.07 18.26
C GLN A 4 20.80 -1.18 17.54
N ARG A 5 20.09 -2.24 17.18
CA ARG A 5 20.65 -3.30 16.34
C ARG A 5 20.99 -2.72 14.97
N THR A 6 22.17 -3.04 14.48
CA THR A 6 22.57 -2.68 13.12
C THR A 6 21.68 -3.41 12.12
N ARG A 7 21.04 -2.66 11.22
CA ARG A 7 20.22 -3.22 10.14
C ARG A 7 21.10 -3.54 8.94
N LEU A 8 21.03 -4.76 8.47
CA LEU A 8 21.83 -5.25 7.34
C LEU A 8 20.93 -5.62 6.16
N LEU A 9 21.34 -5.21 4.99
CA LEU A 9 20.81 -5.72 3.74
C LEU A 9 21.52 -7.06 3.44
N CYS A 10 20.79 -8.16 3.54
CA CYS A 10 21.34 -9.49 3.40
C CYS A 10 20.30 -10.42 2.77
N CYS A 11 20.70 -11.65 2.46
CA CYS A 11 19.79 -12.69 1.96
C CYS A 11 18.51 -12.76 2.79
N GLU A 12 17.36 -12.86 2.13
CA GLU A 12 16.04 -12.84 2.77
C GLU A 12 15.83 -13.99 3.76
N GLU A 13 16.53 -15.09 3.56
CA GLU A 13 16.49 -16.27 4.44
C GLU A 13 17.42 -16.17 5.65
N MET A 14 18.31 -15.14 5.69
CA MET A 14 19.25 -14.99 6.78
C MET A 14 18.56 -14.52 8.06
N THR A 15 18.79 -15.23 9.13
CA THR A 15 18.30 -14.88 10.48
C THR A 15 19.49 -14.60 11.39
N PHE A 16 19.31 -13.67 12.33
CA PHE A 16 20.32 -13.33 13.32
C PHE A 16 19.83 -13.74 14.72
N PRO A 17 20.73 -14.28 15.58
CA PRO A 17 20.40 -14.49 16.98
C PRO A 17 19.91 -13.21 17.65
N ASN A 18 18.99 -13.34 18.61
CA ASN A 18 18.37 -12.18 19.28
C ASN A 18 19.36 -11.27 19.99
N ASP A 19 20.48 -11.81 20.44
CA ASP A 19 21.58 -11.15 21.17
C ASP A 19 22.74 -10.67 20.29
N SER A 20 22.68 -10.94 18.96
CA SER A 20 23.78 -10.63 18.03
C SER A 20 24.03 -9.13 17.80
N GLY A 21 23.08 -8.26 18.16
CA GLY A 21 23.16 -6.84 17.82
C GLY A 21 22.83 -6.52 16.35
N TYR A 22 22.52 -7.54 15.54
CA TYR A 22 22.18 -7.40 14.13
C TYR A 22 20.72 -7.79 13.86
N LYS A 23 20.13 -7.20 12.82
CA LYS A 23 18.86 -7.62 12.24
C LYS A 23 18.83 -7.35 10.76
N ARG A 24 18.02 -8.14 10.04
CA ARG A 24 17.76 -7.87 8.64
C ARG A 24 17.04 -6.53 8.49
N PHE A 25 17.40 -5.77 7.48
CA PHE A 25 16.62 -4.62 7.07
C PHE A 25 15.26 -5.10 6.55
N TYR A 26 14.21 -4.42 6.94
CA TYR A 26 12.85 -4.66 6.44
C TYR A 26 12.08 -3.35 6.47
N SER A 27 11.32 -3.09 5.43
CA SER A 27 10.36 -1.99 5.37
C SER A 27 9.20 -2.35 4.45
N PRO A 28 7.96 -2.22 4.88
CA PRO A 28 6.79 -2.47 4.04
C PRO A 28 6.44 -1.29 3.11
N LEU A 29 7.12 -0.14 3.27
CA LEU A 29 6.72 1.11 2.59
C LEU A 29 6.81 1.02 1.07
N PHE A 30 7.79 0.29 0.54
CA PHE A 30 7.92 0.13 -0.91
C PHE A 30 6.78 -0.71 -1.48
N SER A 31 6.45 -1.82 -0.86
CA SER A 31 5.34 -2.69 -1.28
C SER A 31 3.98 -1.99 -1.12
N ALA A 32 3.82 -1.19 -0.05
CA ALA A 32 2.64 -0.32 0.11
C ALA A 32 2.53 0.67 -1.05
N ARG A 33 3.64 1.29 -1.48
CA ARG A 33 3.67 2.20 -2.63
C ARG A 33 3.35 1.47 -3.94
N LEU A 34 3.84 0.24 -4.15
CA LEU A 34 3.46 -0.57 -5.31
C LEU A 34 1.95 -0.86 -5.33
N CYS A 35 1.37 -1.18 -4.19
CA CYS A 35 -0.07 -1.38 -4.03
C CYS A 35 -0.85 -0.12 -4.44
N THR A 36 -0.50 1.04 -3.91
CA THR A 36 -1.17 2.31 -4.24
C THR A 36 -1.01 2.67 -5.72
N ASN A 37 0.19 2.54 -6.29
CA ASN A 37 0.45 2.84 -7.70
C ASN A 37 -0.35 1.91 -8.62
N MET A 38 -0.47 0.61 -8.27
CA MET A 38 -1.28 -0.34 -9.03
C MET A 38 -2.76 0.02 -8.97
N ALA A 39 -3.26 0.43 -7.81
CA ALA A 39 -4.65 0.84 -7.65
C ALA A 39 -4.97 2.08 -8.51
N LEU A 40 -4.13 3.10 -8.48
CA LEU A 40 -4.31 4.30 -9.28
C LEU A 40 -4.21 4.00 -10.78
N TYR A 41 -3.29 3.13 -11.18
CA TYR A 41 -3.20 2.67 -12.56
C TYR A 41 -4.46 1.93 -12.99
N ALA A 42 -4.97 1.00 -12.16
CA ALA A 42 -6.22 0.30 -12.44
C ALA A 42 -7.38 1.28 -12.59
N LEU A 43 -7.55 2.23 -11.66
CA LEU A 43 -8.58 3.28 -11.75
C LEU A 43 -8.46 4.08 -13.05
N SER A 44 -7.26 4.41 -13.51
CA SER A 44 -7.04 5.14 -14.76
C SER A 44 -7.43 4.35 -16.02
N LYS A 45 -7.64 3.03 -15.92
CA LYS A 45 -7.98 2.14 -17.04
C LYS A 45 -9.45 1.72 -17.07
N PHE A 46 -10.21 2.02 -16.02
CA PHE A 46 -11.65 1.79 -16.06
C PHE A 46 -12.34 2.77 -17.02
N ASP A 47 -13.37 2.30 -17.73
CA ASP A 47 -14.13 3.13 -18.68
C ASP A 47 -14.97 4.21 -17.97
N ALA A 48 -15.42 3.93 -16.74
CA ALA A 48 -16.24 4.83 -15.93
C ALA A 48 -15.82 4.77 -14.45
N PRO A 49 -14.61 5.24 -14.09
CA PRO A 49 -14.11 5.14 -12.74
C PRO A 49 -14.95 5.93 -11.72
N GLU A 50 -15.64 6.99 -12.15
CA GLU A 50 -16.54 7.81 -11.34
C GLU A 50 -17.75 7.04 -10.79
N ARG A 51 -18.06 5.86 -11.32
CA ARG A 51 -19.15 4.98 -10.85
C ARG A 51 -18.68 3.98 -9.80
N LEU A 52 -17.38 3.80 -9.65
CA LEU A 52 -16.83 2.85 -8.70
C LEU A 52 -16.92 3.41 -7.28
N THR A 53 -17.27 2.53 -6.34
CA THR A 53 -17.12 2.79 -4.92
C THR A 53 -15.78 2.23 -4.46
N VAL A 54 -14.89 3.09 -3.98
CA VAL A 54 -13.55 2.73 -3.57
C VAL A 54 -13.44 2.80 -2.05
N GLY A 55 -13.03 1.68 -1.44
CA GLY A 55 -12.66 1.60 -0.03
C GLY A 55 -11.15 1.76 0.13
N ILE A 56 -10.71 2.61 1.04
CA ILE A 56 -9.32 2.67 1.50
C ILE A 56 -9.30 2.07 2.91
N TYR A 57 -8.58 0.96 3.07
CA TYR A 57 -8.40 0.32 4.37
C TYR A 57 -6.99 0.61 4.89
N ASP A 58 -6.90 1.56 5.81
CA ASP A 58 -5.66 2.03 6.42
C ASP A 58 -5.88 2.29 7.92
N PRO A 59 -5.92 1.23 8.75
CA PRO A 59 -6.24 1.34 10.18
C PRO A 59 -5.34 2.32 10.94
N ASP A 60 -4.06 2.37 10.57
CA ASP A 60 -3.04 3.17 11.25
C ASP A 60 -2.86 4.57 10.62
N ALA A 61 -3.62 4.91 9.58
CA ALA A 61 -3.52 6.20 8.86
C ALA A 61 -2.10 6.51 8.35
N GLN A 62 -1.45 5.53 7.71
CA GLN A 62 -0.07 5.66 7.23
C GLN A 62 0.03 6.15 5.78
N CYS A 63 -1.07 6.17 5.01
CA CYS A 63 -1.13 6.55 3.59
C CYS A 63 -2.24 7.56 3.32
N THR A 64 -2.33 8.64 4.10
CA THR A 64 -3.39 9.65 3.97
C THR A 64 -3.36 10.36 2.63
N ASP A 65 -2.18 10.54 2.02
CA ASP A 65 -1.99 11.13 0.68
C ASP A 65 -2.72 10.38 -0.43
N LEU A 66 -2.99 9.07 -0.25
CA LEU A 66 -3.70 8.25 -1.24
C LEU A 66 -5.08 8.81 -1.57
N VAL A 67 -5.76 9.40 -0.59
CA VAL A 67 -7.12 9.92 -0.75
C VAL A 67 -7.20 10.96 -1.85
N SER A 68 -6.27 11.91 -1.85
CA SER A 68 -6.20 13.00 -2.84
C SER A 68 -6.03 12.48 -4.28
N PHE A 69 -5.34 11.36 -4.44
CA PHE A 69 -5.17 10.72 -5.76
C PHE A 69 -6.40 9.93 -6.18
N VAL A 70 -7.06 9.20 -5.27
CA VAL A 70 -8.27 8.42 -5.58
C VAL A 70 -9.45 9.33 -5.94
N LEU A 71 -9.61 10.44 -5.23
CA LEU A 71 -10.68 11.42 -5.48
C LEU A 71 -10.62 12.07 -6.86
N LYS A 72 -9.49 11.99 -7.57
CA LYS A 72 -9.39 12.41 -8.98
C LYS A 72 -10.14 11.49 -9.95
N TYR A 73 -10.46 10.27 -9.53
CA TYR A 73 -11.14 9.26 -10.35
C TYR A 73 -12.58 9.05 -9.94
N THR A 74 -12.90 9.08 -8.66
CA THR A 74 -14.26 8.87 -8.15
C THR A 74 -14.50 9.71 -6.90
N GLY A 75 -15.73 10.23 -6.77
CA GLY A 75 -16.20 10.86 -5.54
C GLY A 75 -16.80 9.88 -4.51
N ASN A 76 -16.91 8.59 -4.86
CA ASN A 76 -17.48 7.58 -3.97
C ASN A 76 -16.37 6.87 -3.20
N VAL A 77 -15.76 7.57 -2.25
CA VAL A 77 -14.61 7.07 -1.46
C VAL A 77 -15.02 6.89 0.00
N CYS A 78 -14.72 5.70 0.54
CA CYS A 78 -14.90 5.37 1.95
C CYS A 78 -13.56 4.97 2.55
N ILE A 79 -13.14 5.65 3.60
CA ILE A 79 -11.87 5.42 4.31
C ILE A 79 -12.17 4.70 5.61
N ILE A 80 -11.58 3.53 5.79
CA ILE A 80 -11.69 2.73 7.00
C ILE A 80 -10.40 2.85 7.79
N THR A 81 -10.47 3.49 8.94
CA THR A 81 -9.32 3.76 9.80
C THR A 81 -9.72 3.76 11.27
N ASP A 82 -8.77 3.49 12.15
CA ASP A 82 -8.94 3.64 13.61
C ASP A 82 -8.45 5.03 14.09
N ASN A 83 -7.88 5.84 13.18
CA ASN A 83 -7.32 7.17 13.42
C ASN A 83 -8.01 8.22 12.53
N GLU A 84 -9.32 8.40 12.70
CA GLU A 84 -10.15 9.27 11.86
C GLU A 84 -9.62 10.72 11.81
N ASP A 85 -9.17 11.26 12.96
CA ASP A 85 -8.70 12.63 13.08
C ASP A 85 -7.58 12.99 12.10
N VAL A 86 -6.68 12.02 11.81
CA VAL A 86 -5.56 12.20 10.89
C VAL A 86 -6.05 12.41 9.45
N PHE A 87 -7.12 11.72 9.05
CA PHE A 87 -7.72 11.89 7.73
C PHE A 87 -8.54 13.16 7.59
N TYR A 88 -9.14 13.67 8.68
CA TYR A 88 -9.92 14.89 8.62
C TYR A 88 -9.09 16.10 8.23
N ASP A 89 -7.84 16.21 8.68
CA ASP A 89 -6.94 17.30 8.31
C ASP A 89 -6.66 17.30 6.79
N GLU A 90 -6.38 16.12 6.22
CA GLU A 90 -6.15 15.96 4.78
C GLU A 90 -7.44 16.26 3.99
N LEU A 91 -8.58 15.73 4.43
CA LEU A 91 -9.87 15.93 3.75
C LEU A 91 -10.34 17.39 3.79
N ASN A 92 -10.10 18.12 4.88
CA ASN A 92 -10.42 19.55 4.95
C ASN A 92 -9.64 20.32 3.90
N THR A 93 -8.33 20.03 3.76
CA THR A 93 -7.48 20.64 2.73
C THR A 93 -8.01 20.33 1.32
N ILE A 94 -8.34 19.06 1.04
CA ILE A 94 -8.90 18.65 -0.26
C ILE A 94 -10.25 19.32 -0.53
N ALA A 95 -11.11 19.42 0.47
CA ALA A 95 -12.43 20.04 0.34
C ALA A 95 -12.33 21.54 0.04
N GLU A 96 -11.39 22.25 0.68
CA GLU A 96 -11.13 23.66 0.42
C GLU A 96 -10.59 23.90 -1.01
N GLU A 97 -9.71 23.03 -1.50
CA GLU A 97 -9.08 23.17 -2.80
C GLU A 97 -9.97 22.72 -3.98
N THR A 98 -10.74 21.66 -3.80
CA THR A 98 -11.41 20.95 -4.90
C THR A 98 -12.92 20.80 -4.72
N GLY A 99 -13.43 20.99 -3.51
CA GLY A 99 -14.82 20.67 -3.15
C GLY A 99 -15.12 19.16 -3.05
N ALA A 100 -14.12 18.30 -3.20
CA ALA A 100 -14.30 16.85 -3.07
C ALA A 100 -14.32 16.44 -1.59
N CYS A 101 -15.04 15.34 -1.30
CA CYS A 101 -15.11 14.79 0.04
C CYS A 101 -15.14 13.25 0.00
N ALA A 102 -14.73 12.63 1.10
CA ALA A 102 -14.82 11.19 1.32
C ALA A 102 -15.44 10.90 2.70
N VAL A 103 -15.98 9.71 2.86
CA VAL A 103 -16.49 9.23 4.15
C VAL A 103 -15.33 8.61 4.93
N VAL A 104 -15.11 9.08 6.16
CA VAL A 104 -14.14 8.46 7.08
C VAL A 104 -14.89 7.77 8.19
N THR A 105 -14.51 6.55 8.53
CA THR A 105 -15.17 5.76 9.57
C THR A 105 -14.29 4.59 10.03
N HIS A 106 -14.52 4.13 11.26
CA HIS A 106 -13.94 2.88 11.78
C HIS A 106 -14.83 1.65 11.47
N HIS A 107 -16.01 1.83 10.88
CA HIS A 107 -16.95 0.75 10.58
C HIS A 107 -16.53 -0.04 9.34
N ARG A 108 -15.90 -1.23 9.56
CA ARG A 108 -15.43 -2.11 8.47
C ARG A 108 -16.55 -2.58 7.55
N GLU A 109 -17.79 -2.63 8.03
CA GLU A 109 -18.98 -3.06 7.27
C GLU A 109 -19.21 -2.23 6.01
N GLN A 110 -18.73 -0.99 5.98
CA GLN A 110 -18.82 -0.13 4.79
C GLN A 110 -18.06 -0.72 3.58
N LEU A 111 -17.04 -1.53 3.80
CA LEU A 111 -16.31 -2.22 2.72
C LEU A 111 -17.18 -3.18 1.92
N SER A 112 -18.32 -3.63 2.48
CA SER A 112 -19.28 -4.47 1.76
C SER A 112 -19.96 -3.76 0.57
N ASN A 113 -19.84 -2.45 0.48
CA ASN A 113 -20.38 -1.65 -0.62
C ASN A 113 -19.32 -1.28 -1.68
N CYS A 114 -18.05 -1.62 -1.45
CA CYS A 114 -16.95 -1.22 -2.31
C CYS A 114 -16.74 -2.20 -3.47
N ASP A 115 -16.43 -1.66 -4.64
CA ASP A 115 -16.04 -2.39 -5.84
C ASP A 115 -14.55 -2.68 -5.83
N LEU A 116 -13.76 -1.73 -5.35
CA LEU A 116 -12.32 -1.80 -5.18
C LEU A 116 -11.96 -1.45 -3.74
N VAL A 117 -11.15 -2.28 -3.10
CA VAL A 117 -10.55 -2.01 -1.79
C VAL A 117 -9.04 -1.89 -1.95
N ILE A 118 -8.49 -0.78 -1.48
CA ILE A 118 -7.06 -0.50 -1.47
C ILE A 118 -6.58 -0.59 -0.02
N ALA A 119 -5.79 -1.60 0.29
CA ALA A 119 -5.19 -1.82 1.61
C ALA A 119 -3.67 -1.79 1.46
N PRO A 120 -3.01 -0.62 1.58
CA PRO A 120 -1.58 -0.49 1.33
C PRO A 120 -0.71 -1.34 2.24
N PHE A 121 -1.21 -1.74 3.40
CA PHE A 121 -0.53 -2.58 4.37
C PHE A 121 -1.19 -3.95 4.49
N GLU A 122 -0.55 -4.85 5.25
CA GLU A 122 -1.04 -6.21 5.44
C GLU A 122 -2.39 -6.22 6.16
N ILE A 123 -3.33 -7.01 5.64
CA ILE A 123 -4.64 -7.20 6.24
C ILE A 123 -4.55 -8.31 7.28
N GLU A 124 -4.74 -7.96 8.55
CA GLU A 124 -4.62 -8.89 9.69
C GLU A 124 -5.95 -9.50 10.13
N GLU A 125 -7.07 -8.90 9.72
CA GLU A 125 -8.42 -9.29 10.10
C GLU A 125 -9.28 -9.69 8.89
N ASN A 126 -10.42 -10.35 9.13
CA ASN A 126 -11.37 -10.64 8.07
C ASN A 126 -12.17 -9.37 7.73
N LEU A 127 -12.12 -8.98 6.45
CA LEU A 127 -12.84 -7.81 5.97
C LEU A 127 -14.18 -8.22 5.33
N PRO A 128 -15.28 -7.52 5.67
CA PRO A 128 -16.61 -7.76 5.12
C PRO A 128 -16.74 -7.16 3.71
N VAL A 129 -16.12 -7.80 2.73
CA VAL A 129 -16.17 -7.39 1.32
C VAL A 129 -17.09 -8.27 0.49
N ARG A 130 -17.55 -7.76 -0.65
CA ARG A 130 -18.33 -8.53 -1.62
C ARG A 130 -17.50 -9.62 -2.29
N ASN A 131 -18.17 -10.67 -2.78
CA ASN A 131 -17.51 -11.77 -3.50
C ASN A 131 -16.86 -11.34 -4.83
N ASP A 132 -17.34 -10.26 -5.42
CA ASP A 132 -16.87 -9.69 -6.70
C ASP A 132 -16.00 -8.44 -6.54
N ALA A 133 -15.74 -8.01 -5.30
CA ALA A 133 -14.84 -6.90 -5.03
C ALA A 133 -13.38 -7.26 -5.38
N VAL A 134 -12.66 -6.28 -5.89
CA VAL A 134 -11.21 -6.37 -6.10
C VAL A 134 -10.49 -5.80 -4.88
N ILE A 135 -9.55 -6.54 -4.32
CA ILE A 135 -8.76 -6.10 -3.18
C ILE A 135 -7.27 -6.07 -3.58
N LEU A 136 -6.67 -4.90 -3.47
CA LEU A 136 -5.24 -4.70 -3.64
C LEU A 136 -4.62 -4.48 -2.26
N THR A 137 -3.64 -5.31 -1.87
CA THR A 137 -3.02 -5.24 -0.55
C THR A 137 -1.53 -5.56 -0.59
N ASN A 138 -0.85 -5.33 0.51
CA ASN A 138 0.55 -5.67 0.70
C ASN A 138 0.66 -6.96 1.50
N GLY A 139 1.21 -7.99 0.87
CA GLY A 139 1.35 -9.30 1.50
C GLY A 139 0.05 -10.12 1.48
N ARG A 140 0.20 -11.40 1.77
CA ARG A 140 -0.93 -12.31 1.82
C ARG A 140 -1.76 -12.07 3.09
N PRO A 141 -3.07 -11.79 2.97
CA PRO A 141 -3.92 -11.63 4.15
C PRO A 141 -3.83 -12.83 5.09
N LYS A 142 -3.87 -12.59 6.40
CA LYS A 142 -3.85 -13.65 7.43
C LYS A 142 -5.14 -14.47 7.44
N GLU A 143 -6.27 -13.81 7.15
CA GLU A 143 -7.59 -14.41 7.12
C GLU A 143 -8.04 -14.63 5.67
N ASN A 144 -8.98 -15.56 5.48
CA ASN A 144 -9.56 -15.81 4.16
C ASN A 144 -10.60 -14.75 3.83
N ILE A 145 -10.24 -13.80 2.99
CA ILE A 145 -11.10 -12.70 2.56
C ILE A 145 -11.83 -13.11 1.29
N LYS A 146 -13.13 -12.79 1.22
CA LYS A 146 -13.92 -12.93 -0.02
C LYS A 146 -13.44 -11.94 -1.08
N GLY A 147 -13.80 -12.20 -2.35
CA GLY A 147 -13.42 -11.34 -3.47
C GLY A 147 -12.11 -11.75 -4.14
N PHE A 148 -11.62 -10.88 -5.01
CA PHE A 148 -10.40 -11.10 -5.79
C PHE A 148 -9.24 -10.37 -5.13
N VAL A 149 -8.42 -11.09 -4.36
CA VAL A 149 -7.31 -10.52 -3.59
C VAL A 149 -6.01 -10.61 -4.38
N TYR A 150 -5.32 -9.48 -4.56
CA TYR A 150 -4.03 -9.37 -5.23
C TYR A 150 -3.02 -8.72 -4.28
N PHE A 151 -1.88 -9.37 -4.09
CA PHE A 151 -0.88 -8.93 -3.10
C PHE A 151 0.57 -9.09 -3.56
N ARG A 152 0.80 -9.55 -4.81
CA ARG A 152 2.14 -9.66 -5.41
C ARG A 152 2.22 -8.76 -6.62
N TYR A 153 3.17 -7.84 -6.61
CA TYR A 153 3.34 -6.85 -7.67
C TYR A 153 4.62 -7.12 -8.46
N CYS A 154 4.47 -7.35 -9.76
CA CYS A 154 5.60 -7.48 -10.68
C CYS A 154 5.88 -6.11 -11.30
N PHE A 155 7.10 -5.64 -11.20
CA PHE A 155 7.52 -4.35 -11.74
C PHE A 155 8.90 -4.47 -12.39
N LYS A 156 9.25 -3.50 -13.24
CA LYS A 156 10.60 -3.38 -13.80
C LYS A 156 11.42 -2.42 -12.95
N MET A 157 12.58 -2.89 -12.53
CA MET A 157 13.51 -2.05 -11.81
C MET A 157 13.94 -0.86 -12.69
N PRO A 158 14.03 0.37 -12.15
CA PRO A 158 14.49 1.52 -12.90
C PRO A 158 15.87 1.29 -13.51
N ASN A 159 16.09 1.86 -14.70
CA ASN A 159 17.35 1.74 -15.42
C ASN A 159 18.55 2.16 -14.55
N GLY A 160 19.59 1.35 -14.57
CA GLY A 160 20.81 1.55 -13.78
C GLY A 160 20.79 0.88 -12.40
N PHE A 161 19.65 0.69 -11.76
CA PHE A 161 19.60 0.03 -10.44
C PHE A 161 19.71 -1.49 -10.52
N ALA A 162 19.24 -2.08 -11.61
CA ALA A 162 19.38 -3.52 -11.84
C ALA A 162 20.85 -4.00 -11.76
N LEU A 163 21.78 -3.17 -12.23
CA LEU A 163 23.22 -3.46 -12.19
C LEU A 163 23.82 -3.36 -10.79
N LEU A 164 23.17 -2.64 -9.89
CA LEU A 164 23.63 -2.43 -8.51
C LEU A 164 23.08 -3.49 -7.55
N ARG A 165 22.10 -4.27 -7.98
CA ARG A 165 21.47 -5.28 -7.12
C ARG A 165 22.46 -6.41 -6.85
N PRO A 166 22.78 -6.68 -5.57
CA PRO A 166 23.60 -7.83 -5.20
C PRO A 166 22.96 -9.15 -5.64
N GLU A 167 23.80 -10.11 -6.02
CA GLU A 167 23.34 -11.46 -6.31
C GLU A 167 22.70 -12.07 -5.05
N GLY A 168 21.56 -12.77 -5.23
CA GLY A 168 20.82 -13.40 -4.12
C GLY A 168 19.80 -12.50 -3.42
N LEU A 169 19.67 -11.21 -3.81
CA LEU A 169 18.55 -10.38 -3.33
C LEU A 169 17.44 -10.30 -4.37
N SER A 170 16.17 -10.38 -3.93
CA SER A 170 15.03 -10.10 -4.80
C SER A 170 15.01 -8.61 -5.22
N GLU A 171 14.37 -8.33 -6.36
CA GLU A 171 14.22 -6.94 -6.84
C GLU A 171 13.41 -6.10 -5.86
N GLU A 172 12.32 -6.67 -5.36
CA GLU A 172 11.44 -6.00 -4.41
C GLU A 172 12.18 -5.65 -3.12
N TYR A 173 12.93 -6.59 -2.55
CA TYR A 173 13.67 -6.37 -1.32
C TYR A 173 14.79 -5.32 -1.50
N PHE A 174 15.52 -5.39 -2.60
CA PHE A 174 16.56 -4.40 -2.89
C PHE A 174 15.97 -3.01 -3.10
N CYS A 175 14.88 -2.88 -3.88
CA CYS A 175 14.19 -1.61 -4.09
C CYS A 175 13.56 -1.08 -2.81
N SER A 176 13.02 -1.94 -1.95
CA SER A 176 12.51 -1.56 -0.62
C SER A 176 13.60 -0.92 0.24
N ALA A 177 14.81 -1.49 0.21
CA ALA A 177 15.95 -0.91 0.93
C ALA A 177 16.35 0.46 0.37
N LEU A 178 16.45 0.59 -0.95
CA LEU A 178 16.78 1.85 -1.61
C LEU A 178 15.72 2.92 -1.32
N TYR A 179 14.45 2.57 -1.44
CA TYR A 179 13.33 3.47 -1.16
C TYR A 179 13.38 4.01 0.27
N THR A 180 13.65 3.15 1.24
CA THR A 180 13.69 3.55 2.65
C THR A 180 14.93 4.33 3.02
N LEU A 181 16.10 3.96 2.46
CA LEU A 181 17.36 4.66 2.73
C LEU A 181 17.43 6.00 2.02
N GLY A 182 16.83 6.10 0.86
CA GLY A 182 16.89 7.28 0.02
C GLY A 182 15.82 8.32 0.29
N SER A 183 15.07 8.30 1.37
CA SER A 183 13.89 9.13 1.79
C SER A 183 13.41 10.27 0.85
N GLN A 184 14.19 10.62 -0.18
CA GLN A 184 13.90 11.57 -1.27
C GLN A 184 13.79 10.87 -2.63
N TYR A 185 13.82 9.54 -2.64
CA TYR A 185 13.83 8.76 -3.84
C TYR A 185 12.37 8.56 -4.28
N GLU A 186 11.94 9.32 -5.26
CA GLU A 186 10.61 9.20 -5.85
C GLU A 186 10.48 7.91 -6.68
N LEU A 187 10.38 6.79 -6.01
CA LEU A 187 9.92 5.54 -6.64
C LEU A 187 8.39 5.57 -6.90
N GLY A 188 7.76 6.72 -6.68
CA GLY A 188 6.33 6.93 -6.88
C GLY A 188 5.84 6.73 -8.31
N SER A 189 6.76 6.74 -9.29
CA SER A 189 6.45 6.45 -10.70
C SER A 189 6.53 4.97 -11.08
N ILE A 190 6.93 4.08 -10.16
CA ILE A 190 6.97 2.64 -10.45
C ILE A 190 5.55 2.10 -10.40
N VAL A 191 4.99 1.91 -11.59
CA VAL A 191 3.71 1.24 -11.76
C VAL A 191 3.98 -0.23 -12.01
N PRO A 192 3.40 -1.16 -11.22
CA PRO A 192 3.52 -2.58 -11.50
C PRO A 192 2.94 -2.94 -12.87
N ASP A 193 3.64 -3.82 -13.59
CA ASP A 193 3.15 -4.35 -14.88
C ASP A 193 1.99 -5.34 -14.67
N LEU A 194 1.98 -6.02 -13.51
CA LEU A 194 1.04 -7.09 -13.19
C LEU A 194 0.91 -7.24 -11.67
N CYS A 195 -0.30 -7.58 -11.21
CA CYS A 195 -0.54 -8.06 -9.85
C CYS A 195 -1.07 -9.50 -9.85
N ARG A 196 -0.76 -10.25 -8.80
CA ARG A 196 -1.14 -11.66 -8.61
C ARG A 196 -1.60 -11.91 -7.18
N ASN A 197 -2.34 -12.99 -6.99
CA ASN A 197 -2.72 -13.58 -5.72
C ASN A 197 -1.73 -14.66 -5.25
#